data_6464726e96c6f9c9f90c3d697d21ccba
#
_entry.id   6464726e96c6f9c9f90c3d697d21ccba
#
_cell.length_a   1.000
_cell.length_b   1.000
_cell.length_c   1.000
_cell.angle_alpha   90.00
_cell.angle_beta   90.00
_cell.angle_gamma   90.00
#
_symmetry.space_group_name_H-M   'P 1'
#
loop_
_entity.id
_entity.type
_entity.pdbx_description
1 polymer ?
#
loop_
_entity_poly.entity_id
_entity_poly.type
_entity_poly.pdbx_seq_one_letter_code
_entity_poly.pdbx_strand_id
1 'polypeptide(L)'
;NLPSGYHREMQLAKGPIIEAIEELKSCLDLFTFSLKEIQIRENILEDPKYQYVFSVDTLNEWVKSGMPFRDAYKKMGEDISQGNYTPKKELDHTHLGSLGNLALDSIHAKMEKVIKD
;
A
#
# COMPACT_ATOMS: atom_id res chain seq x y z
N ASN A 1 -11.18 -25.59 21.37
CA ASN A 1 -11.78 -26.46 22.42
C ASN A 1 -10.81 -26.81 23.55
N LEU A 2 -10.25 -25.80 24.21
CA LEU A 2 -9.42 -26.03 25.38
C LEU A 2 -10.31 -25.99 26.64
N PRO A 3 -10.16 -26.95 27.59
CA PRO A 3 -10.91 -26.91 28.85
C PRO A 3 -10.42 -25.75 29.72
N SER A 4 -11.27 -25.27 30.63
CA SER A 4 -10.85 -24.29 31.63
C SER A 4 -9.90 -24.96 32.63
N GLY A 5 -8.66 -24.51 32.67
CA GLY A 5 -7.64 -25.03 33.58
C GLY A 5 -6.28 -25.17 32.96
N TYR A 6 -5.49 -26.14 33.41
CA TYR A 6 -4.12 -26.35 32.98
C TYR A 6 -3.98 -26.73 31.50
N HIS A 7 -3.41 -25.79 30.68
CA HIS A 7 -3.27 -25.97 29.23
C HIS A 7 -1.82 -26.29 28.86
N ARG A 8 -1.47 -27.54 28.86
CA ARG A 8 -0.12 -28.00 28.46
C ARG A 8 0.14 -27.75 26.98
N GLU A 9 -0.88 -27.73 26.15
CA GLU A 9 -0.83 -27.46 24.72
C GLU A 9 -0.26 -26.09 24.40
N MET A 10 -0.50 -25.10 25.23
CA MET A 10 0.07 -23.76 25.07
C MET A 10 1.60 -23.75 25.20
N GLN A 11 2.19 -24.74 25.86
CA GLN A 11 3.65 -24.86 25.94
C GLN A 11 4.27 -25.27 24.59
N LEU A 12 3.52 -26.01 23.77
CA LEU A 12 3.97 -26.42 22.44
C LEU A 12 4.13 -25.23 21.48
N ALA A 13 3.43 -24.13 21.74
CA ALA A 13 3.55 -22.90 20.95
C ALA A 13 4.83 -22.11 21.24
N LYS A 14 5.53 -22.35 22.37
CA LYS A 14 6.69 -21.56 22.77
C LYS A 14 7.85 -21.68 21.79
N GLY A 15 8.20 -22.89 21.37
CA GLY A 15 9.26 -23.12 20.38
C GLY A 15 8.99 -22.34 19.08
N PRO A 16 7.89 -22.64 18.39
CA PRO A 16 7.56 -21.92 17.15
C PRO A 16 7.46 -20.39 17.28
N ILE A 17 6.99 -19.88 18.42
CA ILE A 17 6.92 -18.42 18.65
C ILE A 17 8.33 -17.82 18.77
N ILE A 18 9.23 -18.47 19.51
CA ILE A 18 10.61 -17.98 19.67
C ILE A 18 11.32 -18.00 18.31
N GLU A 19 11.21 -19.11 17.57
CA GLU A 19 11.77 -19.22 16.22
C GLU A 19 11.23 -18.14 15.28
N ALA A 20 9.92 -17.93 15.27
CA ALA A 20 9.29 -16.89 14.45
C ALA A 20 9.76 -15.47 14.80
N ILE A 21 10.02 -15.19 16.08
CA ILE A 21 10.56 -13.89 16.52
C ILE A 21 11.98 -13.69 15.98
N GLU A 22 12.84 -14.71 16.08
CA GLU A 22 14.22 -14.63 15.57
C GLU A 22 14.26 -14.49 14.03
N GLU A 23 13.39 -15.21 13.32
CA GLU A 23 13.24 -15.04 11.87
C GLU A 23 12.75 -13.64 11.51
N LEU A 24 11.78 -13.11 12.25
CA LEU A 24 11.28 -11.75 12.04
C LEU A 24 12.38 -10.71 12.24
N LYS A 25 13.20 -10.84 13.29
CA LYS A 25 14.34 -9.95 13.50
C LYS A 25 15.31 -9.98 12.32
N SER A 26 15.66 -11.17 11.84
CA SER A 26 16.52 -11.33 10.69
C SER A 26 15.92 -10.69 9.41
N CYS A 27 14.62 -10.82 9.20
CA CYS A 27 13.90 -10.17 8.10
C CYS A 27 13.96 -8.64 8.22
N LEU A 28 13.78 -8.10 9.42
CA LEU A 28 13.85 -6.65 9.66
C LEU A 28 15.26 -6.09 9.44
N ASP A 29 16.29 -6.82 9.83
CA ASP A 29 17.68 -6.45 9.60
C ASP A 29 17.99 -6.41 8.11
N LEU A 30 17.59 -7.45 7.37
CA LEU A 30 17.76 -7.52 5.92
C LEU A 30 16.97 -6.41 5.21
N PHE A 31 15.74 -6.14 5.65
CA PHE A 31 14.92 -5.07 5.11
C PHE A 31 15.56 -3.71 5.37
N THR A 32 16.07 -3.48 6.57
CA THR A 32 16.77 -2.24 6.93
C THR A 32 18.02 -2.04 6.08
N PHE A 33 18.78 -3.09 5.85
CA PHE A 33 19.94 -3.07 4.94
C PHE A 33 19.49 -2.70 3.51
N SER A 34 18.46 -3.38 3.00
CA SER A 34 17.96 -3.17 1.65
C SER A 34 17.45 -1.75 1.42
N LEU A 35 16.76 -1.15 2.42
CA LEU A 35 16.25 0.22 2.34
C LEU A 35 17.36 1.26 2.13
N LYS A 36 18.56 1.02 2.68
CA LYS A 36 19.70 1.94 2.52
C LYS A 36 20.26 1.94 1.10
N GLU A 37 20.05 0.85 0.37
CA GLU A 37 20.57 0.65 -0.98
C GLU A 37 19.52 0.95 -2.08
N ILE A 38 18.29 1.33 -1.69
CA ILE A 38 17.24 1.66 -2.66
C ILE A 38 17.60 2.93 -3.41
N GLN A 39 17.67 2.82 -4.73
CA GLN A 39 17.77 3.93 -5.64
C GLN A 39 16.44 4.18 -6.32
N ILE A 40 15.94 5.40 -6.21
CA ILE A 40 14.69 5.79 -6.87
C ILE A 40 15.01 6.18 -8.30
N ARG A 41 14.37 5.52 -9.26
CA ARG A 41 14.42 5.90 -10.66
C ARG A 41 13.51 7.12 -10.86
N GLU A 42 14.12 8.27 -11.10
CA GLU A 42 13.38 9.49 -11.46
C GLU A 42 12.62 9.29 -12.77
N ASN A 43 11.50 9.99 -12.90
CA ASN A 43 10.65 10.00 -14.11
C ASN A 43 10.13 8.62 -14.57
N ILE A 44 10.06 7.64 -13.67
CA ILE A 44 9.58 6.30 -14.01
C ILE A 44 8.16 6.32 -14.60
N LEU A 45 7.32 7.27 -14.17
CA LEU A 45 5.95 7.43 -14.64
C LEU A 45 5.84 8.07 -16.03
N GLU A 46 6.95 8.46 -16.63
CA GLU A 46 7.01 8.94 -18.02
C GLU A 46 7.21 7.78 -19.02
N ASP A 47 7.61 6.61 -18.52
CA ASP A 47 7.74 5.42 -19.34
C ASP A 47 6.34 4.99 -19.86
N PRO A 48 6.16 4.82 -21.18
CA PRO A 48 4.86 4.49 -21.80
C PRO A 48 4.17 3.27 -21.19
N LYS A 49 4.91 2.32 -20.61
CA LYS A 49 4.33 1.14 -19.98
C LYS A 49 3.48 1.47 -18.74
N TYR A 50 3.67 2.66 -18.12
CA TYR A 50 2.90 3.12 -16.97
C TYR A 50 1.78 4.09 -17.32
N GLN A 51 1.53 4.35 -18.61
CA GLN A 51 0.52 5.33 -19.06
C GLN A 51 -0.88 5.06 -18.49
N TYR A 52 -1.22 3.80 -18.23
CA TYR A 52 -2.55 3.42 -17.71
C TYR A 52 -2.66 3.39 -16.19
N VAL A 53 -1.60 3.65 -15.44
CA VAL A 53 -1.61 3.65 -13.96
C VAL A 53 -2.65 4.64 -13.41
N PHE A 54 -2.85 5.77 -14.10
CA PHE A 54 -3.79 6.83 -13.71
C PHE A 54 -5.21 6.67 -14.24
N SER A 55 -5.53 5.54 -14.90
CA SER A 55 -6.86 5.34 -15.51
C SER A 55 -7.97 5.28 -14.46
N VAL A 56 -7.70 4.71 -13.30
CA VAL A 56 -8.67 4.63 -12.19
C VAL A 56 -8.98 6.01 -11.63
N ASP A 57 -7.99 6.89 -11.52
CA ASP A 57 -8.19 8.26 -11.03
C ASP A 57 -9.07 9.05 -11.99
N THR A 58 -8.79 8.98 -13.28
CA THR A 58 -9.61 9.59 -14.32
C THR A 58 -11.05 9.05 -14.31
N LEU A 59 -11.23 7.74 -14.15
CA LEU A 59 -12.54 7.11 -14.04
C LEU A 59 -13.31 7.63 -12.81
N ASN A 60 -12.63 7.72 -11.67
CA ASN A 60 -13.21 8.23 -10.43
C ASN A 60 -13.64 9.70 -10.56
N GLU A 61 -12.92 10.53 -11.31
CA GLU A 61 -13.33 11.91 -11.60
C GLU A 61 -14.62 11.94 -12.42
N TRP A 62 -14.77 11.10 -13.42
CA TRP A 62 -16.02 11.01 -14.18
C TRP A 62 -17.20 10.58 -13.30
N VAL A 63 -16.98 9.62 -12.40
CA VAL A 63 -18.00 9.19 -11.44
C VAL A 63 -18.36 10.32 -10.48
N LYS A 64 -17.37 11.05 -9.95
CA LYS A 64 -17.61 12.23 -9.10
C LYS A 64 -18.37 13.34 -9.83
N SER A 65 -18.19 13.46 -11.15
CA SER A 65 -18.94 14.42 -11.99
C SER A 65 -20.36 13.98 -12.34
N GLY A 66 -20.78 12.79 -11.88
CA GLY A 66 -22.15 12.29 -12.04
C GLY A 66 -22.32 11.17 -13.09
N MET A 67 -21.23 10.72 -13.72
CA MET A 67 -21.32 9.58 -14.65
C MET A 67 -21.50 8.27 -13.85
N PRO A 68 -22.46 7.39 -14.22
CA PRO A 68 -22.55 6.06 -13.62
C PRO A 68 -21.26 5.28 -13.78
N PHE A 69 -20.81 4.59 -12.73
CA PHE A 69 -19.54 3.85 -12.74
C PHE A 69 -19.40 2.89 -13.94
N ARG A 70 -20.46 2.19 -14.26
CA ARG A 70 -20.47 1.22 -15.38
C ARG A 70 -20.20 1.89 -16.73
N ASP A 71 -20.74 3.09 -16.93
CA ASP A 71 -20.56 3.85 -18.17
C ASP A 71 -19.17 4.47 -18.21
N ALA A 72 -18.67 4.99 -17.09
CA ALA A 72 -17.31 5.47 -16.96
C ALA A 72 -16.29 4.36 -17.25
N TYR A 73 -16.53 3.14 -16.74
CA TYR A 73 -15.66 1.99 -16.98
C TYR A 73 -15.62 1.57 -18.44
N LYS A 74 -16.78 1.51 -19.11
CA LYS A 74 -16.88 1.20 -20.55
C LYS A 74 -16.18 2.25 -21.38
N LYS A 75 -16.47 3.53 -21.11
CA LYS A 75 -15.82 4.65 -21.78
C LYS A 75 -14.31 4.61 -21.65
N MET A 76 -13.78 4.33 -20.46
CA MET A 76 -12.34 4.18 -20.23
C MET A 76 -11.75 3.07 -21.11
N GLY A 77 -12.40 1.91 -21.17
CA GLY A 77 -11.98 0.79 -22.02
C GLY A 77 -11.97 1.15 -23.51
N GLU A 78 -12.97 1.90 -23.97
CA GLU A 78 -13.06 2.39 -25.36
C GLU A 78 -11.94 3.41 -25.64
N ASP A 79 -11.74 4.40 -24.77
CA ASP A 79 -10.70 5.43 -24.92
C ASP A 79 -9.30 4.80 -24.97
N ILE A 80 -9.04 3.79 -24.14
CA ILE A 80 -7.77 3.03 -24.15
C ILE A 80 -7.61 2.25 -25.46
N SER A 81 -8.66 1.52 -25.90
CA SER A 81 -8.58 0.68 -27.10
C SER A 81 -8.39 1.48 -28.38
N GLN A 82 -8.90 2.71 -28.41
CA GLN A 82 -8.78 3.64 -29.53
C GLN A 82 -7.53 4.52 -29.46
N GLY A 83 -6.75 4.44 -28.38
CA GLY A 83 -5.59 5.28 -28.17
C GLY A 83 -5.92 6.75 -27.83
N ASN A 84 -7.14 7.03 -27.41
CA ASN A 84 -7.61 8.37 -27.06
C ASN A 84 -7.37 8.74 -25.60
N TYR A 85 -6.94 7.79 -24.78
CA TYR A 85 -6.69 8.02 -23.36
C TYR A 85 -5.43 8.85 -23.14
N THR A 86 -5.58 9.97 -22.46
CA THR A 86 -4.46 10.80 -21.99
C THR A 86 -4.42 10.77 -20.48
N PRO A 87 -3.32 10.30 -19.85
CA PRO A 87 -3.25 10.19 -18.41
C PRO A 87 -3.19 11.57 -17.74
N LYS A 88 -4.04 11.79 -16.74
CA LYS A 88 -3.95 12.91 -15.83
C LYS A 88 -3.07 12.49 -14.66
N LYS A 89 -1.88 13.08 -14.55
CA LYS A 89 -0.89 12.71 -13.53
C LYS A 89 -1.07 13.44 -12.20
N GLU A 90 -1.98 14.41 -12.14
CA GLU A 90 -2.33 15.11 -10.90
C GLU A 90 -3.29 14.27 -10.07
N LEU A 91 -2.89 13.92 -8.85
CA LEU A 91 -3.68 13.10 -7.94
C LEU A 91 -4.24 13.99 -6.82
N ASP A 92 -5.56 13.92 -6.62
CA ASP A 92 -6.27 14.58 -5.52
C ASP A 92 -6.68 13.54 -4.45
N HIS A 93 -5.68 12.92 -3.83
CA HIS A 93 -5.90 11.94 -2.78
C HIS A 93 -5.71 12.59 -1.42
N THR A 94 -6.79 12.68 -0.63
CA THR A 94 -6.78 13.34 0.69
C THR A 94 -6.90 12.37 1.87
N HIS A 95 -7.25 11.11 1.63
CA HIS A 95 -7.39 10.12 2.70
C HIS A 95 -6.05 9.73 3.33
N LEU A 96 -6.07 9.35 4.60
CA LEU A 96 -4.88 8.94 5.36
C LEU A 96 -4.16 7.77 4.67
N GLY A 97 -2.85 7.90 4.48
CA GLY A 97 -2.00 6.90 3.84
C GLY A 97 -1.94 7.01 2.32
N SER A 98 -2.67 7.97 1.71
CA SER A 98 -2.57 8.23 0.27
C SER A 98 -1.35 9.06 -0.09
N LEU A 99 -1.03 9.12 -1.39
CA LEU A 99 0.09 9.93 -1.91
C LEU A 99 -0.04 11.43 -1.59
N GLY A 100 -1.27 11.95 -1.48
CA GLY A 100 -1.54 13.34 -1.06
C GLY A 100 -1.55 13.54 0.45
N ASN A 101 -1.60 12.49 1.25
CA ASN A 101 -1.66 12.54 2.72
C ASN A 101 -1.04 11.28 3.34
N LEU A 102 0.27 11.19 3.33
CA LEU A 102 1.02 10.05 3.87
C LEU A 102 0.89 9.90 5.39
N ALA A 103 0.49 10.97 6.09
CA ALA A 103 0.34 11.01 7.54
C ALA A 103 1.61 10.60 8.31
N LEU A 104 2.80 10.93 7.78
CA LEU A 104 4.09 10.53 8.35
C LEU A 104 4.28 11.00 9.80
N ASP A 105 3.82 12.21 10.13
CA ASP A 105 3.89 12.74 11.49
C ASP A 105 3.10 11.89 12.48
N SER A 106 1.91 11.41 12.08
CA SER A 106 1.10 10.51 12.91
C SER A 106 1.75 9.15 13.10
N ILE A 107 2.41 8.63 12.07
CA ILE A 107 3.16 7.36 12.13
C ILE A 107 4.35 7.53 13.09
N HIS A 108 5.09 8.63 12.93
CA HIS A 108 6.26 8.94 13.78
C HIS A 108 5.87 9.08 15.25
N ALA A 109 4.80 9.83 15.53
CA ALA A 109 4.29 10.01 16.90
C ALA A 109 3.86 8.67 17.54
N LYS A 110 3.24 7.77 16.78
CA LYS A 110 2.91 6.42 17.26
C LYS A 110 4.16 5.59 17.56
N MET A 111 5.15 5.65 16.71
CA MET A 111 6.42 4.95 16.90
C MET A 111 7.13 5.45 18.16
N GLU A 112 7.26 6.76 18.33
CA GLU A 112 7.89 7.37 19.51
C GLU A 112 7.21 6.96 20.82
N LYS A 113 5.89 6.84 20.82
CA LYS A 113 5.14 6.40 21.99
C LYS A 113 5.50 4.97 22.38
N VAL A 114 5.63 4.07 21.42
CA VAL A 114 5.97 2.66 21.66
C VAL A 114 7.42 2.47 22.10
N ILE A 115 8.34 3.33 21.66
CA ILE A 115 9.77 3.23 22.02
C ILE A 115 10.05 3.79 23.42
N LYS A 116 9.21 4.73 23.90
CA LYS A 116 9.38 5.36 25.23
C LYS A 116 8.76 4.55 26.37
N ASP A 117 7.86 3.64 26.09
CA ASP A 117 7.26 2.68 27.02
C ASP A 117 8.13 1.42 27.14
#